data_990db451bb6678c412bf02e84ca80993
#
_entry.id   990db451bb6678c412bf02e84ca80993
#
_cell.length_a   1.000
_cell.length_b   1.000
_cell.length_c   1.000
_cell.angle_alpha   90.00
_cell.angle_beta   90.00
_cell.angle_gamma   90.00
#
_symmetry.space_group_name_H-M   'P 1'
#
loop_
_entity.id
_entity.type
_entity.pdbx_description
1 polymer ?
#
loop_
_entity_poly.entity_id
_entity_poly.type
_entity_poly.pdbx_seq_one_letter_code
_entity_poly.pdbx_strand_id
1 'polypeptide(L)'
;FPVLGSILAQDGLAPRQLGSRGDRLAYSNGILLLALGAMVLIYAFHAEVTRLIQLYIVGVFVSFNLSQLGMIRHWTRHLKAETDPVLRRHMVRSRAINTFGLGMTAVVFVIVLLTKFLAGAWIAILAMGVFFALMKSIQRHYERVDAELAADDQDKVMPTRVHAMVVTSKLHKPTLRALAFAKATRPNVLEAVYVATDQASTDRLMEDLDLRGLDVPLKVLHSPYREVVRPIVDYASEIRKANPRGVVAVYVPEYVVGRWWEQLLHNQTALRLKARLLFTPGVMMISVPYQLRSSLDKAREHDESWSQSRDLRMGRVAGGDGGSQVPVSRQD
;
A
#
# COMPACT_ATOMS: atom_id res chain seq x y z
N PHE A 1 20.66 -4.08 -9.78
CA PHE A 1 19.36 -4.73 -9.53
C PHE A 1 18.24 -3.73 -9.18
N PRO A 2 18.39 -2.76 -8.27
CA PRO A 2 17.29 -1.87 -7.86
C PRO A 2 16.67 -1.08 -9.01
N VAL A 3 17.50 -0.58 -9.95
CA VAL A 3 17.03 0.15 -11.14
C VAL A 3 16.25 -0.77 -12.08
N LEU A 4 16.76 -1.99 -12.35
CA LEU A 4 16.04 -2.96 -13.17
C LEU A 4 14.71 -3.39 -12.52
N GLY A 5 14.70 -3.58 -11.20
CA GLY A 5 13.49 -3.86 -10.43
C GLY A 5 12.46 -2.72 -10.54
N SER A 6 12.90 -1.47 -10.57
CA SER A 6 12.00 -0.33 -10.76
C SER A 6 11.40 -0.27 -12.17
N ILE A 7 12.17 -0.61 -13.20
CA ILE A 7 11.67 -0.69 -14.58
C ILE A 7 10.61 -1.80 -14.70
N LEU A 8 10.89 -2.98 -14.15
CA LEU A 8 9.92 -4.08 -14.14
C LEU A 8 8.63 -3.72 -13.37
N ALA A 9 8.74 -2.92 -12.29
CA ALA A 9 7.57 -2.43 -11.57
C ALA A 9 6.76 -1.39 -12.37
N GLN A 10 7.43 -0.53 -13.15
CA GLN A 10 6.78 0.42 -14.07
C GLN A 10 6.05 -0.32 -15.20
N ASP A 11 6.61 -1.42 -15.71
CA ASP A 11 5.99 -2.27 -16.72
C ASP A 11 4.91 -3.21 -16.15
N GLY A 12 4.60 -3.11 -14.85
CA GLY A 12 3.59 -3.94 -14.18
C GLY A 12 3.99 -5.40 -13.96
N LEU A 13 5.26 -5.76 -14.21
CA LEU A 13 5.81 -7.11 -14.07
C LEU A 13 6.31 -7.42 -12.64
N ALA A 14 6.40 -6.41 -11.78
CA ALA A 14 6.85 -6.53 -10.39
C ALA A 14 5.98 -5.66 -9.46
N PRO A 15 5.98 -5.90 -8.14
CA PRO A 15 5.25 -5.07 -7.19
C PRO A 15 5.59 -3.60 -7.30
N ARG A 16 4.58 -2.73 -7.34
CA ARG A 16 4.73 -1.26 -7.51
C ARG A 16 5.66 -0.63 -6.47
N GLN A 17 5.78 -1.24 -5.29
CA GLN A 17 6.69 -0.79 -4.22
C GLN A 17 8.17 -0.79 -4.63
N LEU A 18 8.58 -1.60 -5.61
CA LEU A 18 9.94 -1.61 -6.14
C LEU A 18 10.24 -0.39 -7.02
N GLY A 19 9.20 0.25 -7.57
CA GLY A 19 9.31 1.47 -8.35
C GLY A 19 9.33 2.75 -7.52
N SER A 20 8.95 2.69 -6.23
CA SER A 20 8.94 3.86 -5.36
C SER A 20 10.36 4.21 -4.89
N ARG A 21 10.68 5.51 -4.94
CA ARG A 21 11.92 6.05 -4.36
C ARG A 21 11.63 6.51 -2.93
N GLY A 22 12.50 6.12 -1.99
CA GLY A 22 12.45 6.63 -0.63
C GLY A 22 12.92 8.08 -0.51
N ASP A 23 12.90 8.64 0.68
CA ASP A 23 13.26 10.03 1.00
C ASP A 23 14.67 10.45 0.52
N ARG A 24 15.58 9.48 0.35
CA ARG A 24 16.93 9.70 -0.18
C ARG A 24 17.04 9.47 -1.70
N LEU A 25 15.93 9.46 -2.43
CA LEU A 25 15.84 9.17 -3.87
C LEU A 25 16.41 7.80 -4.27
N ALA A 26 16.63 6.90 -3.33
CA ALA A 26 17.11 5.55 -3.55
C ALA A 26 15.95 4.53 -3.60
N TYR A 27 16.13 3.47 -4.38
CA TYR A 27 15.18 2.37 -4.44
C TYR A 27 15.38 1.41 -3.25
N SER A 28 15.06 1.86 -2.04
CA SER A 28 15.34 1.13 -0.78
C SER A 28 14.73 -0.26 -0.76
N ASN A 29 13.50 -0.42 -1.27
CA ASN A 29 12.84 -1.72 -1.34
C ASN A 29 13.56 -2.70 -2.28
N GLY A 30 14.10 -2.19 -3.39
CA GLY A 30 14.92 -2.99 -4.30
C GLY A 30 16.24 -3.45 -3.69
N ILE A 31 16.87 -2.60 -2.87
CA ILE A 31 18.09 -2.94 -2.13
C ILE A 31 17.81 -4.01 -1.08
N LEU A 32 16.71 -3.85 -0.31
CA LEU A 32 16.30 -4.85 0.68
C LEU A 32 15.98 -6.20 0.06
N LEU A 33 15.27 -6.22 -1.06
CA LEU A 33 14.95 -7.44 -1.79
C LEU A 33 16.23 -8.14 -2.30
N LEU A 34 17.19 -7.36 -2.83
CA LEU A 34 18.49 -7.90 -3.27
C LEU A 34 19.26 -8.50 -2.09
N ALA A 35 19.32 -7.79 -0.96
CA ALA A 35 20.03 -8.27 0.22
C ALA A 35 19.38 -9.55 0.77
N LEU A 36 18.05 -9.61 0.84
CA LEU A 36 17.33 -10.80 1.26
C LEU A 36 17.57 -11.97 0.30
N GLY A 37 17.51 -11.74 -1.02
CA GLY A 37 17.80 -12.75 -2.02
C GLY A 37 19.24 -13.28 -1.91
N ALA A 38 20.21 -12.40 -1.69
CA ALA A 38 21.61 -12.81 -1.48
C ALA A 38 21.77 -13.66 -0.21
N MET A 39 21.13 -13.27 0.90
CA MET A 39 21.17 -14.07 2.14
C MET A 39 20.55 -15.45 1.95
N VAL A 40 19.42 -15.55 1.26
CA VAL A 40 18.78 -16.83 0.95
C VAL A 40 19.69 -17.71 0.11
N LEU A 41 20.34 -17.16 -0.92
CA LEU A 41 21.28 -17.92 -1.77
C LEU A 41 22.51 -18.38 -0.97
N ILE A 42 23.10 -17.53 -0.15
CA ILE A 42 24.25 -17.88 0.69
C ILE A 42 23.88 -19.02 1.66
N TYR A 43 22.73 -18.94 2.28
CA TYR A 43 22.25 -19.97 3.19
C TYR A 43 21.94 -21.28 2.46
N ALA A 44 21.19 -21.24 1.35
CA ALA A 44 20.77 -22.41 0.57
C ALA A 44 21.97 -23.17 -0.03
N PHE A 45 23.02 -22.46 -0.43
CA PHE A 45 24.23 -23.03 -1.03
C PHE A 45 25.41 -23.16 -0.04
N HIS A 46 25.17 -22.96 1.28
CA HIS A 46 26.18 -23.06 2.33
C HIS A 46 27.47 -22.24 2.04
N ALA A 47 27.27 -21.07 1.39
CA ALA A 47 28.37 -20.20 0.94
C ALA A 47 29.38 -20.87 -0.02
N GLU A 48 29.04 -22.00 -0.65
CA GLU A 48 29.90 -22.66 -1.64
C GLU A 48 29.96 -21.86 -2.95
N VAL A 49 31.03 -21.13 -3.16
CA VAL A 49 31.23 -20.26 -4.33
C VAL A 49 31.14 -21.06 -5.63
N THR A 50 31.66 -22.29 -5.69
CA THR A 50 31.62 -23.12 -6.88
C THR A 50 30.20 -23.42 -7.36
N ARG A 51 29.28 -23.68 -6.47
CA ARG A 51 27.85 -23.90 -6.81
C ARG A 51 27.16 -22.61 -7.24
N LEU A 52 27.45 -21.49 -6.58
CA LEU A 52 26.91 -20.18 -6.91
C LEU A 52 27.37 -19.71 -8.30
N ILE A 53 28.63 -19.96 -8.68
CA ILE A 53 29.16 -19.62 -10.01
C ILE A 53 28.39 -20.37 -11.11
N GLN A 54 28.05 -21.64 -10.90
CA GLN A 54 27.30 -22.41 -11.89
C GLN A 54 25.89 -21.85 -12.12
N LEU A 55 25.21 -21.44 -11.05
CA LEU A 55 23.93 -20.75 -11.14
C LEU A 55 24.06 -19.44 -11.93
N TYR A 56 25.10 -18.66 -11.62
CA TYR A 56 25.40 -17.39 -12.28
C TYR A 56 25.64 -17.55 -13.77
N ILE A 57 26.47 -18.51 -14.18
CA ILE A 57 26.82 -18.76 -15.59
C ILE A 57 25.56 -19.03 -16.41
N VAL A 58 24.66 -19.90 -15.94
CA VAL A 58 23.40 -20.21 -16.62
C VAL A 58 22.55 -18.94 -16.77
N GLY A 59 22.41 -18.15 -15.71
CA GLY A 59 21.66 -16.90 -15.74
C GLY A 59 22.22 -15.89 -16.75
N VAL A 60 23.55 -15.74 -16.83
CA VAL A 60 24.22 -14.84 -17.79
C VAL A 60 23.97 -15.26 -19.23
N PHE A 61 24.14 -16.56 -19.56
CA PHE A 61 23.91 -17.02 -20.94
C PHE A 61 22.45 -16.92 -21.34
N VAL A 62 21.49 -17.17 -20.44
CA VAL A 62 20.07 -16.92 -20.72
C VAL A 62 19.83 -15.43 -20.99
N SER A 63 20.40 -14.54 -20.19
CA SER A 63 20.28 -13.10 -20.39
C SER A 63 20.84 -12.65 -21.72
N PHE A 64 22.02 -13.15 -22.13
CA PHE A 64 22.60 -12.82 -23.43
C PHE A 64 21.73 -13.32 -24.58
N ASN A 65 21.25 -14.56 -24.54
CA ASN A 65 20.40 -15.11 -25.58
C ASN A 65 19.08 -14.33 -25.69
N LEU A 66 18.44 -13.98 -24.56
CA LEU A 66 17.21 -13.16 -24.56
C LEU A 66 17.45 -11.76 -25.09
N SER A 67 18.58 -11.13 -24.75
CA SER A 67 18.96 -9.81 -25.25
C SER A 67 19.16 -9.83 -26.77
N GLN A 68 19.93 -10.79 -27.29
CA GLN A 68 20.15 -10.95 -28.72
C GLN A 68 18.83 -11.23 -29.50
N LEU A 69 17.99 -12.09 -28.96
CA LEU A 69 16.67 -12.37 -29.49
C LEU A 69 15.76 -11.14 -29.51
N GLY A 70 15.80 -10.36 -28.44
CA GLY A 70 15.10 -9.07 -28.31
C GLY A 70 15.52 -8.09 -29.39
N MET A 71 16.84 -7.94 -29.62
CA MET A 71 17.39 -7.07 -30.64
C MET A 71 17.05 -7.55 -32.06
N ILE A 72 17.06 -8.84 -32.32
CA ILE A 72 16.63 -9.40 -33.63
C ILE A 72 15.15 -9.04 -33.89
N ARG A 73 14.29 -9.20 -32.88
CA ARG A 73 12.86 -8.84 -33.00
C ARG A 73 12.68 -7.33 -33.19
N HIS A 74 13.47 -6.52 -32.50
CA HIS A 74 13.48 -5.06 -32.60
C HIS A 74 13.81 -4.64 -34.03
N TRP A 75 14.95 -5.08 -34.58
CA TRP A 75 15.34 -4.76 -35.93
C TRP A 75 14.36 -5.31 -36.98
N THR A 76 13.81 -6.51 -36.78
CA THR A 76 12.83 -7.08 -37.69
C THR A 76 11.54 -6.25 -37.74
N ARG A 77 11.11 -5.68 -36.59
CA ARG A 77 9.93 -4.80 -36.52
C ARG A 77 10.20 -3.47 -37.21
N HIS A 78 11.33 -2.83 -36.92
CA HIS A 78 11.68 -1.56 -37.55
C HIS A 78 11.93 -1.66 -39.06
N LEU A 79 12.53 -2.76 -39.54
CA LEU A 79 12.72 -3.01 -40.95
C LEU A 79 11.42 -3.06 -41.75
N LYS A 80 10.27 -3.36 -41.12
CA LYS A 80 8.97 -3.37 -41.80
C LYS A 80 8.42 -1.96 -42.07
N ALA A 81 8.82 -0.99 -41.26
CA ALA A 81 8.33 0.39 -41.34
C ALA A 81 9.32 1.34 -42.03
N GLU A 82 10.60 0.95 -42.17
CA GLU A 82 11.66 1.81 -42.69
C GLU A 82 11.72 1.74 -44.22
N THR A 83 11.74 2.92 -44.85
CA THR A 83 11.78 3.08 -46.31
C THR A 83 13.14 3.62 -46.82
N ASP A 84 13.95 4.25 -45.95
CA ASP A 84 15.26 4.75 -46.32
C ASP A 84 16.25 3.59 -46.57
N PRO A 85 16.84 3.49 -47.79
CA PRO A 85 17.74 2.39 -48.14
C PRO A 85 19.04 2.37 -47.32
N VAL A 86 19.53 3.53 -46.85
CA VAL A 86 20.77 3.61 -46.04
C VAL A 86 20.52 3.09 -44.63
N LEU A 87 19.46 3.55 -43.99
CA LEU A 87 19.06 3.09 -42.66
C LEU A 87 18.68 1.61 -42.67
N ARG A 88 17.97 1.17 -43.71
CA ARG A 88 17.59 -0.24 -43.88
C ARG A 88 18.82 -1.16 -43.99
N ARG A 89 19.87 -0.76 -44.72
CA ARG A 89 21.13 -1.53 -44.84
C ARG A 89 21.82 -1.63 -43.47
N HIS A 90 21.86 -0.55 -42.70
CA HIS A 90 22.39 -0.55 -41.33
C HIS A 90 21.62 -1.52 -40.43
N MET A 91 20.27 -1.46 -40.43
CA MET A 91 19.41 -2.33 -39.64
C MET A 91 19.58 -3.82 -40.01
N VAL A 92 19.69 -4.14 -41.29
CA VAL A 92 19.95 -5.52 -41.75
C VAL A 92 21.29 -6.03 -41.24
N ARG A 93 22.35 -5.21 -41.32
CA ARG A 93 23.67 -5.55 -40.76
C ARG A 93 23.62 -5.79 -39.27
N SER A 94 22.98 -4.90 -38.53
CA SER A 94 22.81 -5.02 -37.07
C SER A 94 22.02 -6.28 -36.70
N ARG A 95 20.94 -6.59 -37.42
CA ARG A 95 20.19 -7.83 -37.25
C ARG A 95 21.05 -9.07 -37.50
N ALA A 96 21.86 -9.07 -38.57
CA ALA A 96 22.75 -10.19 -38.88
C ALA A 96 23.79 -10.41 -37.79
N ILE A 97 24.41 -9.35 -37.27
CA ILE A 97 25.36 -9.43 -36.13
C ILE A 97 24.70 -10.04 -34.91
N ASN A 98 23.50 -9.54 -34.53
CA ASN A 98 22.77 -10.09 -33.40
C ASN A 98 22.34 -11.56 -33.60
N THR A 99 22.00 -11.95 -34.85
CA THR A 99 21.64 -13.34 -35.18
C THR A 99 22.85 -14.27 -35.07
N PHE A 100 24.02 -13.83 -35.54
CA PHE A 100 25.26 -14.58 -35.37
C PHE A 100 25.65 -14.68 -33.87
N GLY A 101 25.58 -13.58 -33.16
CA GLY A 101 25.82 -13.55 -31.70
C GLY A 101 24.89 -14.51 -30.94
N LEU A 102 23.58 -14.52 -31.30
CA LEU A 102 22.62 -15.46 -30.73
C LEU A 102 23.03 -16.92 -31.00
N GLY A 103 23.43 -17.24 -32.22
CA GLY A 103 23.87 -18.59 -32.58
C GLY A 103 25.06 -19.04 -31.72
N MET A 104 26.09 -18.21 -31.62
CA MET A 104 27.26 -18.49 -30.77
C MET A 104 26.94 -18.67 -29.31
N THR A 105 26.18 -17.71 -28.72
CA THR A 105 25.82 -17.77 -27.31
C THR A 105 24.85 -18.91 -26.98
N ALA A 106 23.98 -19.28 -27.94
CA ALA A 106 23.09 -20.43 -27.79
C ALA A 106 23.84 -21.77 -27.80
N VAL A 107 24.82 -21.93 -28.66
CA VAL A 107 25.68 -23.13 -28.66
C VAL A 107 26.40 -23.29 -27.35
N VAL A 108 27.05 -22.22 -26.88
CA VAL A 108 27.74 -22.25 -25.57
C VAL A 108 26.74 -22.52 -24.42
N PHE A 109 25.57 -21.92 -24.47
CA PHE A 109 24.53 -22.16 -23.47
C PHE A 109 24.10 -23.64 -23.43
N VAL A 110 23.90 -24.27 -24.57
CA VAL A 110 23.56 -25.70 -24.62
C VAL A 110 24.68 -26.56 -24.05
N ILE A 111 25.94 -26.27 -24.40
CA ILE A 111 27.09 -27.00 -23.82
C ILE A 111 27.14 -26.85 -22.29
N VAL A 112 27.03 -25.62 -21.82
CA VAL A 112 27.03 -25.35 -20.37
C VAL A 112 25.86 -26.06 -19.67
N LEU A 113 24.69 -26.04 -20.28
CA LEU A 113 23.51 -26.70 -19.73
C LEU A 113 23.72 -28.22 -19.63
N LEU A 114 24.18 -28.86 -20.68
CA LEU A 114 24.40 -30.30 -20.70
C LEU A 114 25.51 -30.74 -19.72
N THR A 115 26.61 -29.99 -19.68
CA THR A 115 27.76 -30.33 -18.82
C THR A 115 27.54 -30.04 -17.32
N LYS A 116 26.72 -29.03 -17.00
CA LYS A 116 26.49 -28.55 -15.62
C LYS A 116 25.09 -28.86 -15.09
N PHE A 117 24.28 -29.57 -15.85
CA PHE A 117 22.89 -29.85 -15.47
C PHE A 117 22.78 -30.50 -14.09
N LEU A 118 23.48 -31.62 -13.90
CA LEU A 118 23.50 -32.37 -12.64
C LEU A 118 24.27 -31.64 -11.50
N ALA A 119 25.12 -30.69 -11.86
CA ALA A 119 25.86 -29.89 -10.90
C ALA A 119 25.06 -28.65 -10.37
N GLY A 120 23.77 -28.55 -10.69
CA GLY A 120 22.87 -27.52 -10.15
C GLY A 120 22.29 -26.54 -11.20
N ALA A 121 22.65 -26.64 -12.47
CA ALA A 121 22.12 -25.74 -13.51
C ALA A 121 20.60 -25.84 -13.66
N TRP A 122 19.99 -27.00 -13.39
CA TRP A 122 18.54 -27.20 -13.40
C TRP A 122 17.80 -26.30 -12.38
N ILE A 123 18.45 -25.99 -11.24
CA ILE A 123 17.87 -25.08 -10.22
C ILE A 123 17.71 -23.68 -10.79
N ALA A 124 18.69 -23.21 -11.58
CA ALA A 124 18.59 -21.89 -12.23
C ALA A 124 17.42 -21.83 -13.20
N ILE A 125 17.21 -22.87 -14.01
CA ILE A 125 16.10 -22.94 -14.96
C ILE A 125 14.76 -22.96 -14.24
N LEU A 126 14.65 -23.76 -13.19
CA LEU A 126 13.45 -23.83 -12.36
C LEU A 126 13.15 -22.46 -11.73
N ALA A 127 14.16 -21.83 -11.12
CA ALA A 127 14.02 -20.51 -10.50
C ALA A 127 13.57 -19.46 -11.55
N MET A 128 14.19 -19.42 -12.72
CA MET A 128 13.78 -18.52 -13.81
C MET A 128 12.34 -18.76 -14.25
N GLY A 129 11.93 -20.03 -14.38
CA GLY A 129 10.55 -20.40 -14.69
C GLY A 129 9.56 -19.91 -13.64
N VAL A 130 9.88 -20.10 -12.36
CA VAL A 130 9.07 -19.63 -11.23
C VAL A 130 8.96 -18.10 -11.23
N PHE A 131 10.10 -17.39 -11.38
CA PHE A 131 10.09 -15.93 -11.47
C PHE A 131 9.30 -15.41 -12.67
N PHE A 132 9.44 -16.04 -13.84
CA PHE A 132 8.66 -15.67 -15.02
C PHE A 132 7.16 -15.88 -14.80
N ALA A 133 6.76 -17.01 -14.21
CA ALA A 133 5.36 -17.29 -13.89
C ALA A 133 4.82 -16.28 -12.87
N LEU A 134 5.61 -15.93 -11.84
CA LEU A 134 5.28 -14.91 -10.85
C LEU A 134 5.08 -13.53 -11.50
N MET A 135 6.02 -13.11 -12.35
CA MET A 135 5.92 -11.83 -13.08
C MET A 135 4.66 -11.77 -13.94
N LYS A 136 4.36 -12.86 -14.67
CA LYS A 136 3.15 -12.95 -15.49
C LYS A 136 1.87 -12.98 -14.66
N SER A 137 1.90 -13.60 -13.49
CA SER A 137 0.78 -13.59 -12.54
C SER A 137 0.50 -12.17 -12.03
N ILE A 138 1.55 -11.45 -11.64
CA ILE A 138 1.45 -10.05 -11.19
C ILE A 138 0.90 -9.16 -12.31
N GLN A 139 1.43 -9.29 -13.53
CA GLN A 139 0.95 -8.53 -14.69
C GLN A 139 -0.53 -8.76 -14.95
N ARG A 140 -0.96 -10.01 -15.02
CA ARG A 140 -2.38 -10.37 -15.24
C ARG A 140 -3.28 -9.85 -14.10
N HIS A 141 -2.77 -9.85 -12.87
CA HIS A 141 -3.50 -9.30 -11.74
C HIS A 141 -3.71 -7.79 -11.90
N TYR A 142 -2.67 -7.03 -12.24
CA TYR A 142 -2.78 -5.59 -12.46
C TYR A 142 -3.68 -5.25 -13.65
N GLU A 143 -3.53 -5.94 -14.79
CA GLU A 143 -4.39 -5.75 -15.96
C GLU A 143 -5.88 -5.99 -15.63
N ARG A 144 -6.17 -7.02 -14.81
CA ARG A 144 -7.53 -7.30 -14.35
C ARG A 144 -8.05 -6.20 -13.42
N VAL A 145 -7.25 -5.78 -12.44
CA VAL A 145 -7.61 -4.71 -11.51
C VAL A 145 -7.82 -3.39 -12.26
N ASP A 146 -6.96 -3.05 -13.19
CA ASP A 146 -7.10 -1.83 -14.00
C ASP A 146 -8.37 -1.87 -14.88
N ALA A 147 -8.72 -3.05 -15.42
CA ALA A 147 -9.97 -3.23 -16.16
C ALA A 147 -11.22 -3.12 -15.26
N GLU A 148 -11.16 -3.64 -14.02
CA GLU A 148 -12.24 -3.53 -13.04
C GLU A 148 -12.39 -2.12 -12.46
N LEU A 149 -11.30 -1.33 -12.43
CA LEU A 149 -11.29 0.06 -11.96
C LEU A 149 -11.63 1.07 -13.06
N ALA A 150 -11.80 0.63 -14.30
CA ALA A 150 -12.21 1.52 -15.38
C ALA A 150 -13.61 2.08 -15.07
N ALA A 151 -13.70 3.41 -14.92
CA ALA A 151 -14.96 4.08 -14.57
C ALA A 151 -16.03 3.88 -15.66
N ASP A 152 -17.22 3.48 -15.25
CA ASP A 152 -18.39 3.34 -16.11
C ASP A 152 -19.42 4.45 -15.78
N ASP A 153 -20.35 4.70 -16.69
CA ASP A 153 -21.44 5.66 -16.47
C ASP A 153 -22.37 5.25 -15.31
N GLN A 154 -22.41 3.97 -14.97
CA GLN A 154 -23.15 3.46 -13.81
C GLN A 154 -22.53 3.88 -12.47
N ASP A 155 -21.23 4.20 -12.43
CA ASP A 155 -20.52 4.63 -11.22
C ASP A 155 -20.90 6.06 -10.78
N LYS A 156 -21.57 6.82 -11.65
CA LYS A 156 -22.07 8.19 -11.37
C LYS A 156 -23.34 8.20 -10.53
N VAL A 157 -23.94 7.05 -10.25
CA VAL A 157 -25.21 6.97 -9.52
C VAL A 157 -24.97 7.25 -8.04
N MET A 158 -25.54 8.37 -7.57
CA MET A 158 -25.47 8.73 -6.15
C MET A 158 -26.31 7.75 -5.30
N PRO A 159 -25.85 7.42 -4.08
CA PRO A 159 -26.63 6.64 -3.13
C PRO A 159 -27.95 7.36 -2.82
N THR A 160 -29.05 6.65 -2.85
CA THR A 160 -30.38 7.23 -2.60
C THR A 160 -30.63 7.52 -1.13
N ARG A 161 -29.94 6.84 -0.22
CA ARG A 161 -30.11 6.97 1.21
C ARG A 161 -28.80 6.68 1.95
N VAL A 162 -28.48 7.51 2.93
CA VAL A 162 -27.35 7.31 3.83
C VAL A 162 -27.88 6.96 5.22
N HIS A 163 -27.54 5.76 5.71
CA HIS A 163 -27.85 5.33 7.06
C HIS A 163 -26.58 5.40 7.90
N ALA A 164 -26.51 6.36 8.81
CA ALA A 164 -25.37 6.53 9.70
C ALA A 164 -25.61 5.79 11.02
N MET A 165 -24.70 4.90 11.38
CA MET A 165 -24.69 4.23 12.66
C MET A 165 -23.39 4.55 13.42
N VAL A 166 -23.50 4.97 14.67
CA VAL A 166 -22.36 5.31 15.54
C VAL A 166 -22.16 4.20 16.55
N VAL A 167 -21.03 3.49 16.45
CA VAL A 167 -20.70 2.43 17.39
C VAL A 167 -20.39 3.02 18.75
N THR A 168 -21.16 2.62 19.75
CA THR A 168 -21.10 3.19 21.10
C THR A 168 -20.84 2.08 22.11
N SER A 169 -19.86 2.26 22.98
CA SER A 169 -19.62 1.39 24.13
C SER A 169 -19.91 2.09 25.47
N LYS A 170 -19.58 3.37 25.54
CA LYS A 170 -19.81 4.29 26.68
C LYS A 170 -19.99 5.69 26.13
N LEU A 171 -20.75 6.53 26.85
CA LEU A 171 -20.94 7.93 26.46
C LEU A 171 -19.80 8.81 26.99
N HIS A 172 -18.69 8.82 26.27
CA HIS A 172 -17.51 9.63 26.60
C HIS A 172 -17.13 10.56 25.43
N LYS A 173 -16.14 11.43 25.62
CA LYS A 173 -15.77 12.47 24.64
C LYS A 173 -15.60 11.96 23.20
N PRO A 174 -14.90 10.83 22.94
CA PRO A 174 -14.80 10.26 21.58
C PRO A 174 -16.16 9.91 20.96
N THR A 175 -17.07 9.31 21.73
CA THR A 175 -18.42 8.94 21.27
C THR A 175 -19.25 10.18 20.93
N LEU A 176 -19.25 11.20 21.82
CA LEU A 176 -19.93 12.47 21.56
C LEU A 176 -19.41 13.17 20.30
N ARG A 177 -18.10 13.13 20.09
CA ARG A 177 -17.47 13.65 18.88
C ARG A 177 -17.93 12.87 17.64
N ALA A 178 -17.98 11.55 17.71
CA ALA A 178 -18.43 10.71 16.61
C ALA A 178 -19.91 10.98 16.27
N LEU A 179 -20.78 11.13 17.27
CA LEU A 179 -22.18 11.52 17.08
C LEU A 179 -22.31 12.90 16.43
N ALA A 180 -21.54 13.88 16.90
CA ALA A 180 -21.53 15.23 16.31
C ALA A 180 -21.10 15.22 14.85
N PHE A 181 -20.03 14.48 14.50
CA PHE A 181 -19.59 14.32 13.12
C PHE A 181 -20.62 13.60 12.26
N ALA A 182 -21.19 12.50 12.75
CA ALA A 182 -22.23 11.77 12.04
C ALA A 182 -23.46 12.66 11.77
N LYS A 183 -23.91 13.47 12.75
CA LYS A 183 -25.00 14.43 12.60
C LYS A 183 -24.66 15.54 11.59
N ALA A 184 -23.40 16.00 11.56
CA ALA A 184 -22.95 17.04 10.64
C ALA A 184 -23.00 16.60 9.17
N THR A 185 -22.90 15.30 8.87
CA THR A 185 -23.03 14.77 7.50
C THR A 185 -24.48 14.69 7.00
N ARG A 186 -25.47 15.06 7.83
CA ARG A 186 -26.91 15.09 7.52
C ARG A 186 -27.39 13.77 6.87
N PRO A 187 -27.20 12.62 7.50
CA PRO A 187 -27.68 11.36 6.97
C PRO A 187 -29.22 11.31 6.99
N ASN A 188 -29.81 10.42 6.18
CA ASN A 188 -31.26 10.22 6.19
C ASN A 188 -31.73 9.53 7.49
N VAL A 189 -30.87 8.68 8.06
CA VAL A 189 -31.10 8.02 9.36
C VAL A 189 -29.81 8.10 10.15
N LEU A 190 -29.90 8.50 11.41
CA LEU A 190 -28.79 8.48 12.37
C LEU A 190 -29.22 7.71 13.61
N GLU A 191 -28.44 6.73 14.00
CA GLU A 191 -28.66 5.97 15.24
C GLU A 191 -27.32 5.67 15.96
N ALA A 192 -27.40 5.54 17.28
CA ALA A 192 -26.31 5.01 18.08
C ALA A 192 -26.51 3.50 18.20
N VAL A 193 -25.46 2.72 17.99
CA VAL A 193 -25.50 1.26 18.05
C VAL A 193 -24.64 0.77 19.21
N TYR A 194 -25.27 0.07 20.14
CA TYR A 194 -24.63 -0.53 21.30
C TYR A 194 -24.76 -2.04 21.29
N VAL A 195 -23.69 -2.74 21.60
CA VAL A 195 -23.73 -4.20 21.77
C VAL A 195 -23.83 -4.52 23.26
N ALA A 196 -24.97 -5.03 23.68
CA ALA A 196 -25.23 -5.39 25.06
C ALA A 196 -24.42 -6.63 25.45
N THR A 197 -23.47 -6.43 26.34
CA THR A 197 -22.69 -7.51 26.99
C THR A 197 -23.21 -7.83 28.38
N ASP A 198 -23.87 -6.88 29.02
CA ASP A 198 -24.57 -7.02 30.29
C ASP A 198 -25.69 -5.96 30.39
N GLN A 199 -26.73 -6.26 31.19
CA GLN A 199 -27.92 -5.42 31.34
C GLN A 199 -27.59 -4.10 32.03
N ALA A 200 -26.78 -4.16 33.10
CA ALA A 200 -26.48 -2.97 33.92
C ALA A 200 -25.72 -1.88 33.14
N SER A 201 -24.85 -2.28 32.19
CA SER A 201 -24.16 -1.33 31.31
C SER A 201 -25.10 -0.73 30.25
N THR A 202 -26.11 -1.49 29.82
CA THR A 202 -27.13 -1.01 28.88
C THR A 202 -28.01 0.07 29.55
N ASP A 203 -28.49 -0.21 30.73
CA ASP A 203 -29.36 0.71 31.47
C ASP A 203 -28.62 2.05 31.78
N ARG A 204 -27.35 1.98 32.21
CA ARG A 204 -26.52 3.17 32.44
C ARG A 204 -26.33 3.99 31.13
N LEU A 205 -26.12 3.33 30.01
CA LEU A 205 -25.95 4.03 28.73
C LEU A 205 -27.24 4.74 28.30
N MET A 206 -28.40 4.12 28.49
CA MET A 206 -29.70 4.74 28.22
C MET A 206 -29.92 5.97 29.13
N GLU A 207 -29.70 5.84 30.45
CA GLU A 207 -29.79 6.93 31.39
C GLU A 207 -28.85 8.09 31.05
N ASP A 208 -27.60 7.81 30.68
CA ASP A 208 -26.61 8.81 30.26
C ASP A 208 -27.04 9.56 28.96
N LEU A 209 -27.70 8.88 28.01
CA LEU A 209 -28.22 9.50 26.79
C LEU A 209 -29.38 10.44 27.11
N ASP A 210 -30.31 10.01 27.96
CA ASP A 210 -31.48 10.79 28.36
C ASP A 210 -31.08 12.02 29.16
N LEU A 211 -30.18 11.87 30.14
CA LEU A 211 -29.67 12.98 30.96
C LEU A 211 -28.95 14.06 30.14
N ARG A 212 -28.35 13.70 29.04
CA ARG A 212 -27.65 14.66 28.15
C ARG A 212 -28.53 15.24 27.04
N GLY A 213 -29.78 14.84 26.95
CA GLY A 213 -30.73 15.32 25.92
C GLY A 213 -30.23 15.03 24.48
N LEU A 214 -29.56 13.90 24.29
CA LEU A 214 -29.11 13.50 22.95
C LEU A 214 -30.27 12.84 22.20
N ASP A 215 -30.87 13.60 21.30
CA ASP A 215 -31.94 13.11 20.40
C ASP A 215 -31.36 12.24 19.27
N VAL A 216 -30.86 11.06 19.68
CA VAL A 216 -30.34 10.01 18.77
C VAL A 216 -30.87 8.66 19.23
N PRO A 217 -31.65 7.94 18.42
CA PRO A 217 -32.17 6.63 18.80
C PRO A 217 -31.03 5.64 19.07
N LEU A 218 -31.15 4.89 20.16
CA LEU A 218 -30.21 3.85 20.54
C LEU A 218 -30.71 2.48 20.06
N LYS A 219 -29.96 1.85 19.17
CA LYS A 219 -30.16 0.46 18.78
C LYS A 219 -29.30 -0.47 19.64
N VAL A 220 -29.94 -1.29 20.44
CA VAL A 220 -29.24 -2.29 21.25
C VAL A 220 -29.19 -3.62 20.51
N LEU A 221 -27.97 -4.13 20.28
CA LEU A 221 -27.71 -5.43 19.69
C LEU A 221 -27.34 -6.43 20.78
N HIS A 222 -28.00 -7.57 20.82
CA HIS A 222 -27.69 -8.61 21.79
C HIS A 222 -26.55 -9.51 21.34
N SER A 223 -25.59 -9.78 22.23
CA SER A 223 -24.49 -10.70 22.00
C SER A 223 -24.30 -11.66 23.16
N PRO A 224 -24.84 -12.88 23.06
CA PRO A 224 -24.73 -13.87 24.15
C PRO A 224 -23.29 -14.30 24.44
N TYR A 225 -22.38 -14.15 23.47
CA TYR A 225 -20.97 -14.54 23.62
C TYR A 225 -20.02 -13.37 23.87
N ARG A 226 -20.53 -12.19 24.25
CA ARG A 226 -19.73 -10.94 24.42
C ARG A 226 -18.89 -10.55 23.19
N GLU A 227 -19.26 -11.03 22.01
CA GLU A 227 -18.63 -10.64 20.76
C GLU A 227 -19.24 -9.32 20.28
N VAL A 228 -18.40 -8.30 20.05
CA VAL A 228 -18.87 -6.97 19.65
C VAL A 228 -18.93 -6.79 18.13
N VAL A 229 -18.00 -7.41 17.41
CA VAL A 229 -17.80 -7.14 15.98
C VAL A 229 -18.88 -7.74 15.11
N ARG A 230 -19.21 -9.00 15.31
CA ARG A 230 -20.16 -9.74 14.48
C ARG A 230 -21.57 -9.12 14.49
N PRO A 231 -22.19 -8.82 15.65
CA PRO A 231 -23.52 -8.21 15.65
C PRO A 231 -23.59 -6.88 14.90
N ILE A 232 -22.51 -6.06 14.95
CA ILE A 232 -22.45 -4.79 14.21
C ILE A 232 -22.39 -5.05 12.70
N VAL A 233 -21.57 -6.01 12.25
CA VAL A 233 -21.44 -6.36 10.82
C VAL A 233 -22.73 -6.95 10.30
N ASP A 234 -23.36 -7.85 11.05
CA ASP A 234 -24.63 -8.48 10.68
C ASP A 234 -25.74 -7.42 10.55
N TYR A 235 -25.85 -6.52 11.53
CA TYR A 235 -26.82 -5.42 11.51
C TYR A 235 -26.58 -4.44 10.34
N ALA A 236 -25.33 -4.03 10.10
CA ALA A 236 -25.00 -3.21 8.94
C ALA A 236 -25.37 -3.90 7.61
N SER A 237 -25.18 -5.22 7.54
CA SER A 237 -25.55 -6.02 6.37
C SER A 237 -27.06 -6.13 6.18
N GLU A 238 -27.83 -6.22 7.28
CA GLU A 238 -29.30 -6.21 7.23
C GLU A 238 -29.84 -4.89 6.71
N ILE A 239 -29.35 -3.76 7.22
CA ILE A 239 -29.72 -2.42 6.72
C ILE A 239 -29.41 -2.30 5.22
N ARG A 240 -28.24 -2.78 4.81
CA ARG A 240 -27.81 -2.76 3.40
C ARG A 240 -28.72 -3.62 2.51
N LYS A 241 -29.10 -4.81 2.97
CA LYS A 241 -30.04 -5.68 2.24
C LYS A 241 -31.42 -5.05 2.11
N ALA A 242 -31.89 -4.37 3.15
CA ALA A 242 -33.16 -3.65 3.13
C ALA A 242 -33.17 -2.46 2.16
N ASN A 243 -32.01 -1.85 1.91
CA ASN A 243 -31.86 -0.70 1.02
C ASN A 243 -30.69 -0.90 0.05
N PRO A 244 -30.85 -1.66 -1.04
CA PRO A 244 -29.76 -2.00 -1.97
C PRO A 244 -29.11 -0.81 -2.69
N ARG A 245 -29.78 0.34 -2.81
CA ARG A 245 -29.26 1.58 -3.38
C ARG A 245 -28.77 2.58 -2.32
N GLY A 246 -28.88 2.24 -1.03
CA GLY A 246 -28.41 3.06 0.08
C GLY A 246 -26.96 2.74 0.42
N VAL A 247 -26.37 3.55 1.29
CA VAL A 247 -25.05 3.32 1.90
C VAL A 247 -25.20 3.29 3.41
N VAL A 248 -24.51 2.36 4.07
CA VAL A 248 -24.41 2.31 5.53
C VAL A 248 -23.08 2.91 5.93
N ALA A 249 -23.12 4.00 6.69
CA ALA A 249 -21.92 4.67 7.21
C ALA A 249 -21.74 4.33 8.70
N VAL A 250 -20.74 3.52 9.00
CA VAL A 250 -20.42 3.07 10.37
C VAL A 250 -19.35 3.98 10.97
N TYR A 251 -19.75 4.85 11.90
CA TYR A 251 -18.83 5.73 12.62
C TYR A 251 -18.27 5.02 13.85
N VAL A 252 -16.95 4.91 13.90
CA VAL A 252 -16.25 4.25 15.00
C VAL A 252 -15.39 5.28 15.71
N PRO A 253 -15.72 5.60 16.98
CA PRO A 253 -14.88 6.49 17.78
C PRO A 253 -13.57 5.77 18.14
N GLU A 254 -12.46 6.39 17.81
CA GLU A 254 -11.12 5.90 18.14
C GLU A 254 -10.37 6.97 18.94
N TYR A 255 -9.63 6.57 19.95
CA TYR A 255 -8.75 7.50 20.65
C TYR A 255 -7.31 7.27 20.24
N VAL A 256 -6.64 8.38 19.97
CA VAL A 256 -5.24 8.39 19.57
C VAL A 256 -4.38 8.54 20.80
N VAL A 257 -3.57 7.51 21.07
CA VAL A 257 -2.61 7.48 22.17
C VAL A 257 -1.23 7.94 21.71
N GLY A 258 -0.38 8.36 22.65
CA GLY A 258 0.89 9.00 22.32
C GLY A 258 1.98 8.08 21.77
N ARG A 259 1.84 6.75 21.85
CA ARG A 259 2.83 5.78 21.35
C ARG A 259 2.16 4.74 20.47
N TRP A 260 2.81 4.34 19.36
CA TRP A 260 2.27 3.40 18.39
C TRP A 260 1.91 2.02 18.99
N TRP A 261 2.67 1.52 19.96
CA TRP A 261 2.39 0.25 20.64
C TRP A 261 1.19 0.32 21.60
N GLU A 262 0.91 1.48 22.20
CA GLU A 262 -0.29 1.73 23.01
C GLU A 262 -1.55 1.62 22.13
N GLN A 263 -1.46 2.04 20.86
CA GLN A 263 -2.53 1.90 19.88
C GLN A 263 -2.96 0.44 19.67
N LEU A 264 -1.98 -0.47 19.67
CA LEU A 264 -2.22 -1.90 19.53
C LEU A 264 -2.98 -2.50 20.72
N LEU A 265 -2.78 -1.95 21.92
CA LEU A 265 -3.45 -2.42 23.14
C LEU A 265 -4.91 -1.93 23.24
N HIS A 266 -5.20 -0.74 22.71
CA HIS A 266 -6.48 -0.07 23.00
C HIS A 266 -7.52 -0.14 21.89
N ASN A 267 -7.14 -0.23 20.61
CA ASN A 267 -8.05 -0.13 19.47
C ASN A 267 -8.29 -1.46 18.73
N GLN A 268 -8.09 -2.61 19.39
CA GLN A 268 -8.24 -3.93 18.73
C GLN A 268 -9.64 -4.17 18.15
N THR A 269 -10.69 -3.72 18.85
CA THR A 269 -12.09 -3.87 18.40
C THR A 269 -12.33 -3.05 17.13
N ALA A 270 -11.85 -1.80 17.08
CA ALA A 270 -11.96 -0.93 15.91
C ALA A 270 -11.20 -1.53 14.71
N LEU A 271 -9.99 -2.07 14.92
CA LEU A 271 -9.20 -2.71 13.89
C LEU A 271 -9.88 -3.97 13.33
N ARG A 272 -10.44 -4.83 14.20
CA ARG A 272 -11.18 -6.03 13.78
C ARG A 272 -12.46 -5.66 13.03
N LEU A 273 -13.18 -4.64 13.50
CA LEU A 273 -14.38 -4.14 12.84
C LEU A 273 -14.05 -3.60 11.46
N LYS A 274 -13.00 -2.79 11.34
CA LYS A 274 -12.49 -2.27 10.07
C LYS A 274 -12.15 -3.40 9.09
N ALA A 275 -11.41 -4.39 9.56
CA ALA A 275 -11.04 -5.54 8.72
C ALA A 275 -12.26 -6.30 8.19
N ARG A 276 -13.33 -6.47 9.00
CA ARG A 276 -14.55 -7.15 8.56
C ARG A 276 -15.43 -6.28 7.67
N LEU A 277 -15.64 -5.02 8.00
CA LEU A 277 -16.48 -4.11 7.22
C LEU A 277 -15.90 -3.81 5.85
N LEU A 278 -14.57 -3.85 5.69
CA LEU A 278 -13.89 -3.66 4.40
C LEU A 278 -14.38 -4.64 3.32
N PHE A 279 -14.75 -5.85 3.73
CA PHE A 279 -15.27 -6.90 2.82
C PHE A 279 -16.80 -6.95 2.75
N THR A 280 -17.48 -5.94 3.32
CA THR A 280 -18.95 -5.89 3.31
C THR A 280 -19.41 -4.85 2.27
N PRO A 281 -19.96 -5.26 1.12
CA PRO A 281 -20.32 -4.33 0.05
C PRO A 281 -21.38 -3.31 0.49
N GLY A 282 -21.16 -2.03 0.13
CA GLY A 282 -22.10 -0.94 0.43
C GLY A 282 -22.11 -0.47 1.88
N VAL A 283 -21.12 -0.92 2.68
CA VAL A 283 -20.87 -0.44 4.04
C VAL A 283 -19.56 0.35 4.04
N MET A 284 -19.61 1.56 4.55
CA MET A 284 -18.44 2.44 4.72
C MET A 284 -18.09 2.53 6.19
N MET A 285 -16.82 2.38 6.54
CA MET A 285 -16.35 2.63 7.90
C MET A 285 -15.68 4.00 7.97
N ILE A 286 -16.11 4.81 8.93
CA ILE A 286 -15.58 6.15 9.19
C ILE A 286 -14.97 6.14 10.60
N SER A 287 -13.63 6.16 10.67
CA SER A 287 -12.91 6.34 11.92
C SER A 287 -12.97 7.80 12.35
N VAL A 288 -13.42 8.06 13.59
CA VAL A 288 -13.46 9.40 14.16
C VAL A 288 -12.41 9.50 15.27
N PRO A 289 -11.21 10.05 14.98
CA PRO A 289 -10.14 10.10 15.93
C PRO A 289 -10.39 11.18 16.98
N TYR A 290 -10.14 10.82 18.23
CA TYR A 290 -10.08 11.73 19.37
C TYR A 290 -8.68 11.72 19.97
N GLN A 291 -7.98 12.83 19.85
CA GLN A 291 -6.63 12.96 20.38
C GLN A 291 -6.67 13.19 21.90
N LEU A 292 -6.00 12.34 22.66
CA LEU A 292 -5.81 12.53 24.08
C LEU A 292 -4.82 13.67 24.34
N ARG A 293 -4.95 14.38 25.47
CA ARG A 293 -4.02 15.47 25.81
C ARG A 293 -2.57 15.02 25.79
N SER A 294 -2.28 13.83 26.32
CA SER A 294 -0.94 13.22 26.32
C SER A 294 -0.37 12.96 24.91
N SER A 295 -1.22 12.82 23.90
CA SER A 295 -0.77 12.67 22.51
C SER A 295 -0.53 14.03 21.84
N LEU A 296 -1.29 15.06 22.21
CA LEU A 296 -1.13 16.44 21.73
C LEU A 296 0.18 17.05 22.23
N ASP A 297 0.53 16.84 23.48
CA ASP A 297 1.76 17.36 24.06
C ASP A 297 3.00 16.77 23.36
N LYS A 298 2.99 15.45 23.12
CA LYS A 298 4.07 14.79 22.35
C LYS A 298 4.13 15.19 20.88
N ALA A 299 2.99 15.45 20.25
CA ALA A 299 2.97 15.92 18.87
C ALA A 299 3.59 17.32 18.77
N ARG A 300 3.35 18.20 19.75
CA ARG A 300 3.98 19.52 19.84
C ARG A 300 5.49 19.42 20.06
N GLU A 301 5.95 18.59 21.01
CA GLU A 301 7.37 18.34 21.24
C GLU A 301 8.08 17.83 19.97
N HIS A 302 7.41 16.96 19.20
CA HIS A 302 7.96 16.43 17.96
C HIS A 302 8.04 17.51 16.87
N ASP A 303 7.03 18.34 16.73
CA ASP A 303 6.98 19.42 15.74
C ASP A 303 8.00 20.52 16.06
N GLU A 304 8.19 20.86 17.33
CA GLU A 304 9.24 21.76 17.79
C GLU A 304 10.65 21.20 17.54
N SER A 305 10.86 19.91 17.77
CA SER A 305 12.14 19.24 17.48
C SER A 305 12.43 19.17 15.97
N TRP A 306 11.40 19.02 15.14
CA TRP A 306 11.52 19.05 13.68
C TRP A 306 11.81 20.46 13.15
N SER A 307 11.16 21.47 13.70
CA SER A 307 11.41 22.87 13.32
C SER A 307 12.83 23.29 13.67
N GLN A 308 13.32 22.96 14.86
CA GLN A 308 14.72 23.20 15.27
C GLN A 308 15.72 22.47 14.39
N SER A 309 15.48 21.18 14.07
CA SER A 309 16.38 20.41 13.20
C SER A 309 16.37 20.91 11.74
N ARG A 310 15.27 21.46 11.28
CA ARG A 310 15.15 22.08 9.96
C ARG A 310 15.91 23.42 9.90
N ASP A 311 15.79 24.23 10.93
CA ASP A 311 16.51 25.52 11.01
C ASP A 311 18.02 25.32 11.13
N LEU A 312 18.48 24.31 11.87
CA LEU A 312 19.90 23.91 11.91
C LEU A 312 20.41 23.43 10.54
N ARG A 313 19.60 22.67 9.78
CA ARG A 313 19.98 22.21 8.43
C ARG A 313 19.98 23.32 7.38
N MET A 314 19.19 24.39 7.58
CA MET A 314 19.15 25.56 6.71
C MET A 314 20.14 26.67 7.13
N GLY A 315 20.98 26.42 8.14
CA GLY A 315 21.98 27.41 8.62
C GLY A 315 21.35 28.61 9.33
N ARG A 316 20.07 28.54 9.68
CA ARG A 316 19.43 29.53 10.54
C ARG A 316 19.72 29.18 11.99
N VAL A 317 20.86 29.64 12.47
CA VAL A 317 21.11 29.66 13.91
C VAL A 317 20.10 30.64 14.51
N ALA A 318 19.41 30.24 15.58
CA ALA A 318 18.63 31.17 16.37
C ALA A 318 19.55 32.28 16.83
N GLY A 319 19.52 33.39 16.12
CA GLY A 319 20.32 34.57 16.42
C GLY A 319 19.81 35.12 17.74
N GLY A 320 20.70 35.15 18.70
CA GLY A 320 20.48 35.89 19.92
C GLY A 320 20.08 37.34 19.60
N ASP A 321 19.16 37.86 20.36
CA ASP A 321 18.81 39.26 20.48
C ASP A 321 20.09 40.10 20.59
N GLY A 322 20.48 40.69 19.49
CA GLY A 322 21.56 41.68 19.41
C GLY A 322 21.05 42.85 18.59
N GLY A 323 20.40 43.78 19.26
CA GLY A 323 19.97 45.04 18.67
C GLY A 323 21.16 45.75 18.03
N SER A 324 21.15 45.93 16.72
CA SER A 324 21.85 47.02 16.04
C SER A 324 20.83 47.82 15.24
N GLN A 325 20.38 48.90 15.85
CA GLN A 325 19.73 49.99 15.16
C GLN A 325 20.75 50.56 14.13
N VAL A 326 20.43 50.38 12.87
CA VAL A 326 21.12 51.11 11.79
C VAL A 326 20.47 52.51 11.73
N PRO A 327 21.21 53.63 11.89
CA PRO A 327 20.64 54.95 11.76
C PRO A 327 20.38 55.24 10.27
N VAL A 328 19.16 55.61 9.97
CA VAL A 328 18.77 56.17 8.67
C VAL A 328 19.31 57.57 8.61
N SER A 329 20.35 57.82 7.81
CA SER A 329 20.78 59.14 7.41
C SER A 329 19.79 59.73 6.42
N ARG A 330 19.08 60.78 6.82
CA ARG A 330 18.47 61.77 5.92
C ARG A 330 19.58 62.47 5.16
N GLN A 331 19.50 62.47 3.87
CA GLN A 331 20.13 63.48 3.03
C GLN A 331 19.04 64.29 2.35
N ASP A 332 19.23 65.58 2.45
CA ASP A 332 18.45 66.67 1.88
C ASP A 332 18.30 66.60 0.34
#